data_a90503f127fbbb399623ea0c46747257
#
_entry.id   a90503f127fbbb399623ea0c46747257
#
_cell.length_a   1.000
_cell.length_b   1.000
_cell.length_c   1.000
_cell.angle_alpha   90.00
_cell.angle_beta   90.00
_cell.angle_gamma   90.00
#
_symmetry.space_group_name_H-M   'P 1'
#
loop_
_entity.id
_entity.type
_entity.pdbx_description
1 polymer ?
#
loop_
_entity_poly.entity_id
_entity_poly.type
_entity_poly.pdbx_seq_one_letter_code
_entity_poly.pdbx_strand_id
1 'polypeptide(L)'
;MKARSLALGARLLLRHGWPRRVVTTYVGLGDELMTAGAIRELDVRGRAGGTWFLTRYPELWRPTRLAGTFLPWDPAIIRLAERLRRPVVRLGYSNYDAATDYDKPLPGHAIATFCRQLGVRGRIELKPFIELTPAERKGGRRFGRQVVVQNSAEGALIPMSVKRWPSDRWDKVSAALRGDGLDVIQLGSPREPALDGAIDLRGRTTVREAAAILAESRLFVGLVGGLMHLARAVDCPAVIVYGGREDPALAGYGANTNLVGRPPCSPCYFRTHCPHDLVCMDMIGEADVVTAARDRLMRAGERLPVDTDVIQ
;
A
#
# COMPACT_ATOMS: atom_id res chain seq x y z
N MET A 1 -13.97 -10.19 31.58
CA MET A 1 -13.99 -10.14 30.09
C MET A 1 -15.38 -9.96 29.47
N LYS A 2 -16.42 -10.71 29.88
CA LYS A 2 -17.78 -10.63 29.30
C LYS A 2 -18.46 -9.25 29.45
N ALA A 3 -18.39 -8.59 30.62
CA ALA A 3 -19.04 -7.30 30.87
C ALA A 3 -18.47 -6.15 30.02
N ARG A 4 -17.15 -6.05 29.86
CA ARG A 4 -16.50 -5.04 29.00
C ARG A 4 -16.90 -5.19 27.52
N SER A 5 -17.03 -6.42 27.03
CA SER A 5 -17.45 -6.70 25.65
C SER A 5 -18.91 -6.32 25.40
N LEU A 6 -19.80 -6.52 26.36
CA LEU A 6 -21.21 -6.14 26.28
C LEU A 6 -21.38 -4.61 26.31
N ALA A 7 -20.67 -3.93 27.21
CA ALA A 7 -20.70 -2.47 27.30
C ALA A 7 -20.17 -1.81 26.00
N LEU A 8 -19.07 -2.33 25.43
CA LEU A 8 -18.55 -1.88 24.14
C LEU A 8 -19.60 -2.07 23.04
N GLY A 9 -20.21 -3.25 22.97
CA GLY A 9 -21.23 -3.57 21.99
C GLY A 9 -22.43 -2.62 22.04
N ALA A 10 -23.00 -2.43 23.24
CA ALA A 10 -24.11 -1.51 23.45
C ALA A 10 -23.77 -0.07 23.04
N ARG A 11 -22.59 0.41 23.45
CA ARG A 11 -22.10 1.75 23.09
C ARG A 11 -21.96 1.94 21.57
N LEU A 12 -21.42 0.94 20.87
CA LEU A 12 -21.26 1.02 19.40
C LEU A 12 -22.61 0.99 18.70
N LEU A 13 -23.55 0.13 19.14
CA LEU A 13 -24.89 0.06 18.57
C LEU A 13 -25.67 1.36 18.80
N LEU A 14 -25.59 1.96 19.99
CA LEU A 14 -26.22 3.24 20.28
C LEU A 14 -25.66 4.38 19.43
N ARG A 15 -24.32 4.35 19.18
CA ARG A 15 -23.65 5.44 18.44
C ARG A 15 -23.75 5.31 16.92
N HIS A 16 -23.70 4.08 16.41
CA HIS A 16 -23.53 3.81 14.97
C HIS A 16 -24.66 2.99 14.35
N GLY A 17 -25.66 2.59 15.16
CA GLY A 17 -26.74 1.71 14.71
C GLY A 17 -26.29 0.27 14.48
N TRP A 18 -27.22 -0.55 14.01
CA TRP A 18 -26.97 -1.97 13.73
C TRP A 18 -26.22 -2.13 12.40
N PRO A 19 -25.09 -2.85 12.38
CA PRO A 19 -24.40 -3.08 11.12
C PRO A 19 -25.20 -4.05 10.24
N ARG A 20 -25.21 -3.80 8.94
CA ARG A 20 -25.66 -4.79 7.95
C ARG A 20 -24.65 -5.93 7.84
N ARG A 21 -23.37 -5.58 7.91
CA ARG A 21 -22.22 -6.51 7.90
C ARG A 21 -21.01 -5.86 8.57
N VAL A 22 -20.08 -6.70 8.99
CA VAL A 22 -18.77 -6.25 9.46
C VAL A 22 -17.71 -6.72 8.47
N VAL A 23 -16.80 -5.84 8.10
CA VAL A 23 -15.68 -6.12 7.20
C VAL A 23 -14.40 -5.92 7.98
N THR A 24 -13.48 -6.86 7.88
CA THR A 24 -12.15 -6.75 8.46
C THR A 24 -11.11 -7.11 7.41
N THR A 25 -9.98 -6.42 7.43
CA THR A 25 -8.84 -6.70 6.58
C THR A 25 -7.69 -7.27 7.39
N TYR A 26 -6.75 -7.88 6.70
CA TYR A 26 -5.52 -8.37 7.30
C TYR A 26 -4.39 -7.36 7.08
N VAL A 27 -3.72 -6.96 8.08
CA VAL A 27 -2.31 -6.86 8.42
C VAL A 27 -1.52 -5.62 8.00
N GLY A 28 -1.20 -5.36 6.73
CA GLY A 28 -0.22 -4.34 6.34
C GLY A 28 -0.82 -3.04 5.85
N LEU A 29 -0.03 -1.96 5.85
CA LEU A 29 -0.45 -0.66 5.31
C LEU A 29 -0.89 -0.76 3.84
N GLY A 30 -0.16 -1.54 3.03
CA GLY A 30 -0.51 -1.77 1.63
C GLY A 30 -1.88 -2.42 1.46
N ASP A 31 -2.16 -3.46 2.27
CA ASP A 31 -3.43 -4.18 2.26
C ASP A 31 -4.59 -3.26 2.67
N GLU A 32 -4.37 -2.42 3.68
CA GLU A 32 -5.35 -1.43 4.13
C GLU A 32 -5.68 -0.42 3.03
N LEU A 33 -4.68 0.10 2.33
CA LEU A 33 -4.85 1.06 1.23
C LEU A 33 -5.57 0.43 0.02
N MET A 34 -5.24 -0.81 -0.32
CA MET A 34 -5.94 -1.56 -1.37
C MET A 34 -7.38 -1.89 -0.97
N THR A 35 -7.60 -2.23 0.30
CA THR A 35 -8.95 -2.40 0.87
C THR A 35 -9.74 -1.09 0.78
N ALA A 36 -9.12 0.04 1.08
CA ALA A 36 -9.76 1.36 0.95
C ALA A 36 -10.19 1.63 -0.50
N GLY A 37 -9.38 1.24 -1.49
CA GLY A 37 -9.78 1.27 -2.90
C GLY A 37 -11.03 0.42 -3.18
N ALA A 38 -11.09 -0.80 -2.66
CA ALA A 38 -12.27 -1.67 -2.83
C ALA A 38 -13.51 -1.14 -2.10
N ILE A 39 -13.34 -0.50 -0.94
CA ILE A 39 -14.44 0.17 -0.21
C ILE A 39 -14.96 1.37 -1.00
N ARG A 40 -14.07 2.15 -1.63
CA ARG A 40 -14.48 3.23 -2.53
C ARG A 40 -15.34 2.68 -3.69
N GLU A 41 -14.93 1.58 -4.31
CA GLU A 41 -15.71 0.93 -5.36
C GLU A 41 -17.08 0.42 -4.89
N LEU A 42 -17.17 0.00 -3.63
CA LEU A 42 -18.43 -0.36 -2.99
C LEU A 42 -19.30 0.87 -2.74
N ASP A 43 -18.68 1.98 -2.32
CA ASP A 43 -19.36 3.24 -1.96
C ASP A 43 -19.96 3.95 -3.16
N VAL A 44 -19.23 4.05 -4.29
CA VAL A 44 -19.75 4.64 -5.53
C VAL A 44 -20.98 3.90 -6.09
N ARG A 45 -21.23 2.67 -5.60
CA ARG A 45 -22.43 1.87 -5.90
C ARG A 45 -23.51 1.99 -4.82
N GLY A 46 -23.36 2.90 -3.86
CA GLY A 46 -24.31 3.12 -2.76
C GLY A 46 -24.40 1.96 -1.76
N ARG A 47 -23.41 1.07 -1.71
CA ARG A 47 -23.46 -0.19 -0.94
C ARG A 47 -22.57 -0.22 0.31
N ALA A 48 -21.82 0.84 0.59
CA ALA A 48 -20.97 0.94 1.78
C ALA A 48 -21.77 1.27 3.06
N GLY A 49 -22.90 1.95 2.94
CA GLY A 49 -23.74 2.34 4.08
C GLY A 49 -24.18 1.17 4.95
N GLY A 50 -24.15 1.37 6.27
CA GLY A 50 -24.45 0.34 7.27
C GLY A 50 -23.41 -0.77 7.39
N THR A 51 -22.24 -0.64 6.75
CA THR A 51 -21.11 -1.54 6.94
C THR A 51 -20.18 -0.99 8.01
N TRP A 52 -19.77 -1.83 8.95
CA TRP A 52 -18.69 -1.52 9.88
C TRP A 52 -17.38 -2.09 9.33
N PHE A 53 -16.41 -1.20 9.09
CA PHE A 53 -15.07 -1.54 8.63
C PHE A 53 -14.11 -1.50 9.82
N LEU A 54 -13.50 -2.65 10.14
CA LEU A 54 -12.51 -2.75 11.21
C LEU A 54 -11.11 -2.52 10.63
N THR A 55 -10.43 -1.50 11.13
CA THR A 55 -9.13 -1.05 10.62
C THR A 55 -8.05 -1.07 11.69
N ARG A 56 -6.81 -1.38 11.29
CA ARG A 56 -5.61 -1.22 12.12
C ARG A 56 -4.96 0.16 11.96
N TYR A 57 -5.43 0.93 10.98
CA TYR A 57 -4.93 2.26 10.64
C TYR A 57 -6.09 3.28 10.67
N PRO A 58 -6.68 3.55 11.86
CA PRO A 58 -7.86 4.42 11.98
C PRO A 58 -7.60 5.84 11.44
N GLU A 59 -6.34 6.28 11.43
CA GLU A 59 -5.94 7.57 10.88
C GLU A 59 -6.15 7.68 9.37
N LEU A 60 -6.13 6.57 8.61
CA LEU A 60 -6.39 6.60 7.17
C LEU A 60 -7.81 7.06 6.83
N TRP A 61 -8.75 6.84 7.75
CA TRP A 61 -10.18 7.05 7.56
C TRP A 61 -10.70 8.36 8.17
N ARG A 62 -9.80 9.26 8.59
CA ARG A 62 -10.18 10.54 9.20
C ARG A 62 -9.30 11.67 8.68
N PRO A 63 -9.87 12.57 7.82
CA PRO A 63 -11.24 12.55 7.32
C PRO A 63 -11.46 11.52 6.19
N THR A 64 -12.70 11.09 6.00
CA THR A 64 -13.14 10.36 4.81
C THR A 64 -14.60 10.69 4.49
N ARG A 65 -14.94 10.78 3.22
CA ARG A 65 -16.33 10.96 2.72
C ARG A 65 -17.00 9.61 2.41
N LEU A 66 -16.25 8.50 2.47
CA LEU A 66 -16.82 7.19 2.22
C LEU A 66 -17.90 6.87 3.24
N ALA A 67 -19.06 6.40 2.76
CA ALA A 67 -20.12 5.92 3.61
C ALA A 67 -19.69 4.65 4.36
N GLY A 68 -20.19 4.49 5.59
CA GLY A 68 -19.81 3.37 6.45
C GLY A 68 -19.24 3.85 7.77
N THR A 69 -19.00 2.92 8.67
CA THR A 69 -18.46 3.18 10.01
C THR A 69 -17.08 2.56 10.12
N PHE A 70 -16.06 3.38 10.31
CA PHE A 70 -14.67 2.94 10.43
C PHE A 70 -14.30 2.86 11.91
N LEU A 71 -14.02 1.65 12.39
CA LEU A 71 -13.75 1.35 13.79
C LEU A 71 -12.36 0.75 13.95
N PRO A 72 -11.65 1.03 15.05
CA PRO A 72 -10.44 0.31 15.36
C PRO A 72 -10.68 -1.20 15.41
N TRP A 73 -9.72 -1.97 14.92
CA TRP A 73 -9.81 -3.42 14.92
C TRP A 73 -9.89 -3.96 16.35
N ASP A 74 -10.99 -4.67 16.64
CA ASP A 74 -11.21 -5.32 17.93
C ASP A 74 -11.96 -6.65 17.70
N PRO A 75 -11.42 -7.79 18.18
CA PRO A 75 -12.07 -9.08 18.03
C PRO A 75 -13.43 -9.16 18.79
N ALA A 76 -13.68 -8.27 19.75
CA ALA A 76 -14.98 -8.21 20.41
C ALA A 76 -16.09 -7.75 19.47
N ILE A 77 -15.80 -6.89 18.50
CA ILE A 77 -16.75 -6.42 17.48
C ILE A 77 -17.10 -7.58 16.54
N ILE A 78 -16.13 -8.39 16.16
CA ILE A 78 -16.36 -9.59 15.33
C ILE A 78 -17.30 -10.55 16.07
N ARG A 79 -16.99 -10.89 17.34
CA ARG A 79 -17.84 -11.74 18.16
C ARG A 79 -19.25 -11.17 18.37
N LEU A 80 -19.37 -9.85 18.48
CA LEU A 80 -20.67 -9.17 18.55
C LEU A 80 -21.47 -9.39 17.27
N ALA A 81 -20.85 -9.15 16.11
CA ALA A 81 -21.50 -9.36 14.81
C ALA A 81 -21.99 -10.80 14.64
N GLU A 82 -21.16 -11.78 14.98
CA GLU A 82 -21.50 -13.21 14.92
C GLU A 82 -22.71 -13.54 15.83
N ARG A 83 -22.75 -13.02 17.07
CA ARG A 83 -23.90 -13.17 17.98
C ARG A 83 -25.17 -12.52 17.43
N LEU A 84 -25.04 -11.40 16.75
CA LEU A 84 -26.14 -10.68 16.11
C LEU A 84 -26.53 -11.28 14.76
N ARG A 85 -25.92 -12.42 14.37
CA ARG A 85 -26.10 -13.07 13.07
C ARG A 85 -25.86 -12.13 11.89
N ARG A 86 -24.87 -11.21 12.04
CA ARG A 86 -24.46 -10.32 10.98
C ARG A 86 -23.29 -10.91 10.21
N PRO A 87 -23.29 -10.85 8.88
CA PRO A 87 -22.18 -11.35 8.08
C PRO A 87 -20.85 -10.68 8.47
N VAL A 88 -19.81 -11.50 8.64
CA VAL A 88 -18.43 -11.04 8.82
C VAL A 88 -17.63 -11.40 7.58
N VAL A 89 -17.23 -10.40 6.83
CA VAL A 89 -16.41 -10.53 5.63
C VAL A 89 -14.95 -10.29 6.02
N ARG A 90 -14.13 -11.31 5.88
CA ARG A 90 -12.68 -11.22 6.12
C ARG A 90 -11.99 -11.09 4.77
N LEU A 91 -11.57 -9.85 4.46
CA LEU A 91 -10.83 -9.59 3.23
C LEU A 91 -9.41 -10.14 3.36
N GLY A 92 -8.96 -10.86 2.37
CA GLY A 92 -7.63 -11.42 2.34
C GLY A 92 -7.34 -12.10 1.01
N TYR A 93 -6.06 -12.27 0.75
CA TYR A 93 -5.60 -12.89 -0.48
C TYR A 93 -4.37 -13.79 -0.27
N SER A 94 -3.73 -13.72 0.90
CA SER A 94 -2.54 -14.52 1.15
C SER A 94 -2.93 -15.92 1.60
N ASN A 95 -2.42 -16.90 0.88
CA ASN A 95 -2.41 -18.30 1.27
C ASN A 95 -0.95 -18.75 1.44
N TYR A 96 -0.28 -18.15 2.44
CA TYR A 96 1.11 -18.47 2.74
C TYR A 96 1.23 -19.83 3.39
N ASP A 97 2.08 -20.66 2.80
CA ASP A 97 2.51 -21.92 3.36
C ASP A 97 3.90 -21.76 4.00
N ALA A 98 3.95 -21.83 5.33
CA ALA A 98 5.20 -21.67 6.07
C ALA A 98 6.15 -22.85 5.91
N ALA A 99 5.66 -24.03 5.50
CA ALA A 99 6.51 -25.21 5.29
C ALA A 99 7.36 -25.09 4.01
N THR A 100 6.82 -24.40 3.00
CA THR A 100 7.47 -24.20 1.70
C THR A 100 7.94 -22.77 1.46
N ASP A 101 7.71 -21.85 2.40
CA ASP A 101 7.96 -20.40 2.26
C ASP A 101 7.27 -19.77 1.02
N TYR A 102 6.11 -20.28 0.64
CA TYR A 102 5.45 -19.97 -0.62
C TYR A 102 4.12 -19.23 -0.40
N ASP A 103 3.95 -18.13 -1.15
CA ASP A 103 2.66 -17.43 -1.27
C ASP A 103 1.94 -17.89 -2.54
N LYS A 104 0.79 -18.52 -2.40
CA LYS A 104 -0.02 -18.87 -3.57
C LYS A 104 -0.42 -17.60 -4.34
N PRO A 105 -0.17 -17.53 -5.66
CA PRO A 105 -0.51 -16.36 -6.46
C PRO A 105 -2.01 -16.07 -6.45
N LEU A 106 -2.33 -14.79 -6.53
CA LEU A 106 -3.71 -14.31 -6.64
C LEU A 106 -4.33 -14.68 -8.00
N PRO A 107 -5.65 -14.91 -8.05
CA PRO A 107 -6.37 -15.11 -9.32
C PRO A 107 -6.58 -13.81 -10.11
N GLY A 108 -5.92 -12.73 -9.76
CA GLY A 108 -6.00 -11.40 -10.37
C GLY A 108 -5.54 -10.33 -9.40
N HIS A 109 -5.69 -9.05 -9.75
CA HIS A 109 -5.24 -7.94 -8.92
C HIS A 109 -5.88 -7.95 -7.53
N ALA A 110 -5.11 -7.61 -6.49
CA ALA A 110 -5.55 -7.67 -5.08
C ALA A 110 -6.81 -6.82 -4.82
N ILE A 111 -6.88 -5.60 -5.37
CA ILE A 111 -8.07 -4.72 -5.25
C ILE A 111 -9.29 -5.42 -5.88
N ALA A 112 -9.14 -6.04 -7.06
CA ALA A 112 -10.22 -6.78 -7.70
C ALA A 112 -10.67 -7.98 -6.86
N THR A 113 -9.73 -8.67 -6.23
CA THR A 113 -10.02 -9.76 -5.30
C THR A 113 -10.84 -9.26 -4.10
N PHE A 114 -10.48 -8.15 -3.47
CA PHE A 114 -11.26 -7.55 -2.38
C PHE A 114 -12.64 -7.07 -2.86
N CYS A 115 -12.73 -6.49 -4.05
CA CYS A 115 -14.00 -6.11 -4.66
C CYS A 115 -14.93 -7.33 -4.82
N ARG A 116 -14.42 -8.48 -5.34
CA ARG A 116 -15.21 -9.73 -5.44
C ARG A 116 -15.70 -10.20 -4.08
N GLN A 117 -14.84 -10.19 -3.07
CA GLN A 117 -15.21 -10.59 -1.69
C GLN A 117 -16.26 -9.66 -1.07
N LEU A 118 -16.27 -8.37 -1.44
CA LEU A 118 -17.30 -7.40 -1.04
C LEU A 118 -18.58 -7.50 -1.89
N GLY A 119 -18.60 -8.36 -2.91
CA GLY A 119 -19.72 -8.53 -3.83
C GLY A 119 -19.85 -7.38 -4.84
N VAL A 120 -18.80 -6.60 -5.08
CA VAL A 120 -18.75 -5.60 -6.15
C VAL A 120 -18.74 -6.31 -7.50
N ARG A 121 -19.42 -5.74 -8.50
CA ARG A 121 -19.53 -6.25 -9.87
C ARG A 121 -19.31 -5.10 -10.85
N GLY A 122 -18.94 -5.45 -12.09
CA GLY A 122 -18.73 -4.50 -13.19
C GLY A 122 -17.31 -3.88 -13.17
N ARG A 123 -17.16 -2.81 -13.93
CA ARG A 123 -15.86 -2.13 -14.07
C ARG A 123 -15.47 -1.43 -12.75
N ILE A 124 -14.24 -1.64 -12.35
CA ILE A 124 -13.62 -1.05 -11.14
C ILE A 124 -12.32 -0.34 -11.50
N GLU A 125 -11.90 0.59 -10.67
CA GLU A 125 -10.58 1.20 -10.73
C GLU A 125 -9.62 0.47 -9.79
N LEU A 126 -8.47 0.04 -10.31
CA LEU A 126 -7.40 -0.60 -9.53
C LEU A 126 -6.52 0.46 -8.89
N LYS A 127 -7.09 1.25 -7.99
CA LYS A 127 -6.38 2.33 -7.30
C LYS A 127 -6.63 2.23 -5.80
N PRO A 128 -5.57 2.21 -4.96
CA PRO A 128 -5.71 2.34 -3.52
C PRO A 128 -6.27 3.73 -3.19
N PHE A 129 -6.75 3.92 -1.97
CA PHE A 129 -7.45 5.14 -1.62
C PHE A 129 -6.99 5.69 -0.27
N ILE A 130 -6.79 7.01 -0.22
CA ILE A 130 -6.72 7.85 0.97
C ILE A 130 -7.24 9.23 0.60
N GLU A 131 -7.95 9.86 1.50
CA GLU A 131 -8.41 11.24 1.34
C GLU A 131 -7.56 12.18 2.19
N LEU A 132 -6.91 13.16 1.55
CA LEU A 132 -6.13 14.20 2.22
C LEU A 132 -6.88 15.52 2.17
N THR A 133 -6.87 16.23 3.30
CA THR A 133 -7.36 17.60 3.34
C THR A 133 -6.42 18.56 2.60
N PRO A 134 -6.91 19.75 2.16
CA PRO A 134 -6.05 20.77 1.57
C PRO A 134 -4.92 21.22 2.50
N ALA A 135 -5.17 21.25 3.82
CA ALA A 135 -4.16 21.62 4.82
C ALA A 135 -3.04 20.57 4.90
N GLU A 136 -3.39 19.27 4.88
CA GLU A 136 -2.39 18.20 4.86
C GLU A 136 -1.55 18.24 3.58
N ARG A 137 -2.16 18.42 2.40
CA ARG A 137 -1.43 18.58 1.14
C ARG A 137 -0.45 19.73 1.21
N LYS A 138 -0.90 20.91 1.66
CA LYS A 138 -0.03 22.08 1.84
C LYS A 138 1.14 21.77 2.78
N GLY A 139 0.90 21.03 3.88
CA GLY A 139 1.92 20.60 4.82
C GLY A 139 2.91 19.55 4.24
N GLY A 140 2.53 18.88 3.17
CA GLY A 140 3.37 17.89 2.49
C GLY A 140 4.50 18.50 1.66
N ARG A 141 4.35 19.75 1.20
CA ARG A 141 5.40 20.45 0.47
C ARG A 141 6.49 20.92 1.44
N ARG A 142 7.56 20.16 1.51
CA ARG A 142 8.72 20.44 2.37
C ARG A 142 9.81 21.19 1.64
N PHE A 143 9.99 20.89 0.34
CA PHE A 143 11.05 21.43 -0.52
C PHE A 143 10.50 21.67 -1.94
N GLY A 144 11.20 22.49 -2.72
CA GLY A 144 10.73 22.89 -4.06
C GLY A 144 10.80 21.77 -5.11
N ARG A 145 11.81 20.91 -5.01
CA ARG A 145 12.07 19.82 -5.97
C ARG A 145 12.15 18.47 -5.28
N GLN A 146 11.24 18.23 -4.34
CA GLN A 146 11.27 17.02 -3.52
C GLN A 146 10.92 15.75 -4.31
N VAL A 147 11.70 14.70 -4.04
CA VAL A 147 11.47 13.33 -4.45
C VAL A 147 11.58 12.44 -3.21
N VAL A 148 10.81 11.36 -3.18
CA VAL A 148 10.82 10.43 -2.04
C VAL A 148 11.51 9.14 -2.44
N VAL A 149 12.37 8.62 -1.55
CA VAL A 149 13.03 7.32 -1.71
C VAL A 149 12.69 6.43 -0.51
N GLN A 150 12.40 5.16 -0.77
CA GLN A 150 12.36 4.08 0.21
C GLN A 150 13.28 2.96 -0.23
N ASN A 151 14.36 2.72 0.52
CA ASN A 151 15.42 1.79 0.16
C ASN A 151 15.28 0.39 0.77
N SER A 152 14.27 0.18 1.63
CA SER A 152 14.05 -1.11 2.29
C SER A 152 12.60 -1.31 2.64
N ALA A 153 12.18 -2.55 2.80
CA ALA A 153 10.88 -2.96 3.33
C ALA A 153 11.04 -3.79 4.63
N GLU A 154 12.22 -3.78 5.24
CA GLU A 154 12.49 -4.52 6.50
C GLU A 154 11.68 -3.98 7.69
N GLY A 155 11.23 -2.73 7.60
CA GLY A 155 10.32 -2.12 8.57
C GLY A 155 8.87 -2.58 8.48
N ALA A 156 8.49 -3.37 7.48
CA ALA A 156 7.13 -3.86 7.31
C ALA A 156 6.70 -4.77 8.46
N LEU A 157 5.38 -4.86 8.68
CA LEU A 157 4.79 -5.79 9.67
C LEU A 157 5.12 -7.26 9.33
N ILE A 158 5.18 -7.58 8.04
CA ILE A 158 5.65 -8.87 7.52
C ILE A 158 6.84 -8.57 6.61
N PRO A 159 8.08 -8.60 7.13
CA PRO A 159 9.27 -8.39 6.32
C PRO A 159 9.41 -9.49 5.26
N MET A 160 9.83 -9.10 4.07
CA MET A 160 10.12 -10.04 2.97
C MET A 160 11.56 -9.79 2.49
N SER A 161 12.49 -10.59 3.00
CA SER A 161 13.92 -10.45 2.67
C SER A 161 14.22 -10.65 1.19
N VAL A 162 13.36 -11.38 0.48
CA VAL A 162 13.46 -11.60 -0.97
C VAL A 162 13.18 -10.33 -1.81
N LYS A 163 12.71 -9.24 -1.19
CA LYS A 163 12.54 -7.94 -1.85
C LYS A 163 13.72 -6.99 -1.65
N ARG A 164 14.80 -7.45 -1.03
CA ARG A 164 15.96 -6.61 -0.74
C ARG A 164 16.77 -6.33 -2.01
N TRP A 165 17.00 -5.05 -2.30
CA TRP A 165 17.91 -4.58 -3.33
C TRP A 165 19.20 -4.08 -2.66
N PRO A 166 20.40 -4.22 -3.29
CA PRO A 166 21.68 -3.85 -2.66
C PRO A 166 21.71 -2.41 -2.16
N SER A 167 22.21 -2.20 -0.93
CA SER A 167 22.20 -0.88 -0.29
C SER A 167 23.08 0.14 -1.00
N ASP A 168 24.26 -0.29 -1.50
CA ASP A 168 25.18 0.57 -2.25
C ASP A 168 24.56 1.12 -3.54
N ARG A 169 23.67 0.37 -4.18
CA ARG A 169 22.92 0.83 -5.35
C ARG A 169 21.92 1.92 -4.98
N TRP A 170 21.28 1.83 -3.80
CA TRP A 170 20.40 2.88 -3.31
C TRP A 170 21.14 4.18 -3.04
N ASP A 171 22.36 4.13 -2.48
CA ASP A 171 23.19 5.30 -2.24
C ASP A 171 23.58 5.97 -3.56
N LYS A 172 23.93 5.19 -4.59
CA LYS A 172 24.20 5.71 -5.94
C LYS A 172 22.98 6.36 -6.58
N VAL A 173 21.78 5.76 -6.45
CA VAL A 173 20.52 6.37 -6.93
C VAL A 173 20.26 7.68 -6.20
N SER A 174 20.38 7.72 -4.86
CA SER A 174 20.22 8.93 -4.06
C SER A 174 21.19 10.02 -4.49
N ALA A 175 22.47 9.67 -4.67
CA ALA A 175 23.51 10.60 -5.11
C ALA A 175 23.23 11.18 -6.51
N ALA A 176 22.78 10.33 -7.46
CA ALA A 176 22.43 10.75 -8.81
C ALA A 176 21.26 11.75 -8.80
N LEU A 177 20.19 11.44 -8.06
CA LEU A 177 19.02 12.33 -7.95
C LEU A 177 19.37 13.67 -7.29
N ARG A 178 20.23 13.67 -6.26
CA ARG A 178 20.75 14.90 -5.66
C ARG A 178 21.63 15.68 -6.64
N GLY A 179 22.46 14.98 -7.42
CA GLY A 179 23.26 15.57 -8.50
C GLY A 179 22.40 16.28 -9.57
N ASP A 180 21.17 15.79 -9.80
CA ASP A 180 20.18 16.44 -10.68
C ASP A 180 19.49 17.66 -10.00
N GLY A 181 19.91 18.04 -8.80
CA GLY A 181 19.39 19.17 -8.02
C GLY A 181 18.03 18.87 -7.38
N LEU A 182 17.73 17.62 -7.04
CA LEU A 182 16.50 17.21 -6.35
C LEU A 182 16.73 17.12 -4.84
N ASP A 183 15.69 17.46 -4.09
CA ASP A 183 15.65 17.29 -2.64
C ASP A 183 15.21 15.85 -2.33
N VAL A 184 16.14 14.96 -2.03
CA VAL A 184 15.85 13.54 -1.76
C VAL A 184 15.42 13.38 -0.32
N ILE A 185 14.17 12.98 -0.11
CA ILE A 185 13.57 12.67 1.19
C ILE A 185 13.51 11.16 1.36
N GLN A 186 14.06 10.62 2.45
CA GLN A 186 13.88 9.22 2.80
C GLN A 186 12.70 9.06 3.73
N LEU A 187 11.67 8.31 3.29
CA LEU A 187 10.58 7.82 4.11
C LEU A 187 10.76 6.34 4.43
N GLY A 188 10.17 5.89 5.52
CA GLY A 188 10.17 4.48 5.92
C GLY A 188 10.23 4.30 7.43
N SER A 189 10.55 3.08 7.85
CA SER A 189 10.74 2.71 9.25
C SER A 189 12.13 3.13 9.75
N PRO A 190 12.30 3.49 11.04
CA PRO A 190 13.60 3.80 11.59
C PRO A 190 14.57 2.59 11.60
N ARG A 191 14.05 1.37 11.35
CA ARG A 191 14.87 0.15 11.23
C ARG A 191 15.50 -0.03 9.85
N GLU A 192 15.05 0.72 8.85
CA GLU A 192 15.60 0.68 7.51
C GLU A 192 16.96 1.41 7.48
N PRO A 193 17.91 1.03 6.60
CA PRO A 193 19.20 1.72 6.48
C PRO A 193 19.03 3.20 6.11
N ALA A 194 19.87 4.08 6.65
CA ALA A 194 19.90 5.47 6.23
C ALA A 194 20.52 5.57 4.82
N LEU A 195 19.97 6.46 3.99
CA LEU A 195 20.57 6.86 2.72
C LEU A 195 21.50 8.04 2.93
N ASP A 196 22.72 7.93 2.42
CA ASP A 196 23.68 9.00 2.54
C ASP A 196 23.20 10.29 1.84
N GLY A 197 23.31 11.40 2.55
CA GLY A 197 22.94 12.73 2.08
C GLY A 197 21.45 12.96 1.80
N ALA A 198 20.58 12.02 2.09
CA ALA A 198 19.13 12.23 2.02
C ALA A 198 18.59 12.93 3.28
N ILE A 199 17.45 13.60 3.12
CA ILE A 199 16.69 14.19 4.22
C ILE A 199 15.96 13.04 4.94
N ASP A 200 16.46 12.63 6.09
CA ASP A 200 15.95 11.47 6.84
C ASP A 200 14.68 11.79 7.61
N LEU A 201 13.56 11.26 7.14
CA LEU A 201 12.25 11.30 7.81
C LEU A 201 11.75 9.90 8.21
N ARG A 202 12.61 8.88 8.25
CA ARG A 202 12.25 7.53 8.69
C ARG A 202 11.74 7.54 10.13
N GLY A 203 10.56 6.97 10.36
CA GLY A 203 9.93 6.94 11.70
C GLY A 203 9.54 8.31 12.26
N ARG A 204 9.65 9.38 11.47
CA ARG A 204 9.33 10.76 11.89
C ARG A 204 8.06 11.32 11.27
N THR A 205 7.30 10.47 10.58
CA THR A 205 6.04 10.83 9.94
C THR A 205 4.96 9.83 10.32
N THR A 206 3.76 10.33 10.51
CA THR A 206 2.55 9.51 10.47
C THR A 206 2.29 9.04 9.03
N VAL A 207 1.43 8.06 8.85
CA VAL A 207 1.04 7.59 7.50
C VAL A 207 0.40 8.73 6.69
N ARG A 208 -0.37 9.61 7.31
CA ARG A 208 -1.01 10.76 6.64
C ARG A 208 0.00 11.84 6.24
N GLU A 209 0.99 12.12 7.07
CA GLU A 209 2.09 13.02 6.72
C GLU A 209 2.94 12.45 5.59
N ALA A 210 3.25 11.14 5.61
CA ALA A 210 3.92 10.47 4.50
C ALA A 210 3.11 10.56 3.20
N ALA A 211 1.78 10.35 3.28
CA ALA A 211 0.88 10.53 2.13
C ALA A 211 0.90 11.97 1.61
N ALA A 212 0.88 12.96 2.51
CA ALA A 212 0.94 14.37 2.14
C ALA A 212 2.28 14.73 1.46
N ILE A 213 3.40 14.24 2.00
CA ILE A 213 4.73 14.43 1.39
C ILE A 213 4.76 13.81 -0.02
N LEU A 214 4.28 12.58 -0.18
CA LEU A 214 4.18 11.90 -1.47
C LEU A 214 3.29 12.68 -2.46
N ALA A 215 2.14 13.19 -2.00
CA ALA A 215 1.20 13.95 -2.84
C ALA A 215 1.82 15.23 -3.44
N GLU A 216 2.82 15.80 -2.77
CA GLU A 216 3.52 17.01 -3.19
C GLU A 216 4.92 16.71 -3.76
N SER A 217 5.27 15.43 -3.90
CA SER A 217 6.54 15.00 -4.46
C SER A 217 6.43 14.77 -5.97
N ARG A 218 7.52 15.05 -6.67
CA ARG A 218 7.62 14.89 -8.12
C ARG A 218 7.76 13.42 -8.53
N LEU A 219 8.30 12.60 -7.61
CA LEU A 219 8.56 11.20 -7.86
C LEU A 219 8.68 10.44 -6.52
N PHE A 220 8.25 9.19 -6.52
CA PHE A 220 8.61 8.17 -5.55
C PHE A 220 9.51 7.13 -6.21
N VAL A 221 10.62 6.76 -5.58
CA VAL A 221 11.48 5.64 -5.99
C VAL A 221 11.57 4.67 -4.82
N GLY A 222 11.21 3.41 -5.03
CA GLY A 222 11.20 2.48 -3.92
C GLY A 222 10.94 1.03 -4.31
N LEU A 223 10.63 0.23 -3.31
CA LEU A 223 10.32 -1.19 -3.42
C LEU A 223 8.80 -1.44 -3.39
N VAL A 224 8.43 -2.66 -3.72
CA VAL A 224 7.05 -3.15 -3.53
C VAL A 224 6.71 -3.20 -2.04
N GLY A 225 5.75 -2.39 -1.62
CA GLY A 225 5.35 -2.29 -0.22
C GLY A 225 4.33 -1.19 0.04
N GLY A 226 4.10 -0.90 1.32
CA GLY A 226 3.07 0.06 1.75
C GLY A 226 3.22 1.45 1.13
N LEU A 227 4.45 1.99 1.00
CA LEU A 227 4.68 3.31 0.40
C LEU A 227 4.42 3.33 -1.11
N MET A 228 4.63 2.23 -1.85
CA MET A 228 4.22 2.12 -3.26
C MET A 228 2.69 2.31 -3.39
N HIS A 229 1.92 1.63 -2.55
CA HIS A 229 0.46 1.77 -2.54
C HIS A 229 0.03 3.17 -2.11
N LEU A 230 0.73 3.76 -1.14
CA LEU A 230 0.47 5.11 -0.66
C LEU A 230 0.76 6.17 -1.74
N ALA A 231 1.89 6.04 -2.46
CA ALA A 231 2.24 6.89 -3.59
C ALA A 231 1.15 6.84 -4.68
N ARG A 232 0.69 5.63 -5.04
CA ARG A 232 -0.40 5.48 -6.01
C ARG A 232 -1.73 6.06 -5.52
N ALA A 233 -2.03 5.94 -4.23
CA ALA A 233 -3.27 6.48 -3.65
C ALA A 233 -3.37 8.02 -3.77
N VAL A 234 -2.22 8.70 -3.77
CA VAL A 234 -2.14 10.18 -3.86
C VAL A 234 -1.69 10.68 -5.24
N ASP A 235 -1.61 9.79 -6.23
CA ASP A 235 -1.17 10.07 -7.61
C ASP A 235 0.28 10.59 -7.72
N CYS A 236 1.17 10.17 -6.82
CA CYS A 236 2.59 10.41 -6.95
C CYS A 236 3.17 9.49 -8.05
N PRO A 237 3.82 10.02 -9.10
CA PRO A 237 4.53 9.18 -10.07
C PRO A 237 5.56 8.30 -9.36
N ALA A 238 5.75 7.06 -9.84
CA ALA A 238 6.64 6.15 -9.13
C ALA A 238 7.50 5.28 -10.07
N VAL A 239 8.74 5.02 -9.61
CA VAL A 239 9.62 3.97 -10.12
C VAL A 239 9.79 2.93 -9.03
N ILE A 240 9.47 1.69 -9.34
CA ILE A 240 9.46 0.60 -8.37
C ILE A 240 10.45 -0.47 -8.78
N VAL A 241 11.44 -0.73 -7.92
CA VAL A 241 12.30 -1.91 -8.03
C VAL A 241 11.48 -3.10 -7.57
N TYR A 242 10.94 -3.83 -8.53
CA TYR A 242 9.97 -4.89 -8.29
C TYR A 242 10.64 -6.24 -8.03
N GLY A 243 11.79 -6.47 -8.65
CA GLY A 243 12.44 -7.79 -8.65
C GLY A 243 11.65 -8.82 -9.45
N GLY A 244 11.78 -10.08 -9.08
CA GLY A 244 11.13 -11.21 -9.77
C GLY A 244 10.26 -12.06 -8.87
N ARG A 245 9.98 -11.63 -7.64
CA ARG A 245 9.17 -12.41 -6.70
C ARG A 245 7.72 -12.56 -7.15
N GLU A 246 7.10 -11.49 -7.57
CA GLU A 246 5.68 -11.43 -7.91
C GLU A 246 5.44 -10.66 -9.21
N ASP A 247 4.34 -10.97 -9.90
CA ASP A 247 3.96 -10.24 -11.09
C ASP A 247 3.33 -8.89 -10.71
N PRO A 248 3.79 -7.75 -11.28
CA PRO A 248 3.16 -6.45 -11.07
C PRO A 248 1.66 -6.41 -11.36
N ALA A 249 1.15 -7.27 -12.25
CA ALA A 249 -0.27 -7.37 -12.55
C ALA A 249 -1.13 -7.78 -11.33
N LEU A 250 -0.54 -8.37 -10.27
CA LEU A 250 -1.29 -8.86 -9.10
C LEU A 250 -1.43 -7.83 -7.99
N ALA A 251 -0.46 -6.91 -7.84
CA ALA A 251 -0.49 -5.90 -6.78
C ALA A 251 0.20 -4.59 -7.16
N GLY A 252 0.75 -4.48 -8.38
CA GLY A 252 1.35 -3.27 -8.93
C GLY A 252 0.34 -2.41 -9.69
N TYR A 253 0.84 -1.37 -10.31
CA TYR A 253 0.02 -0.42 -11.06
C TYR A 253 0.69 -0.09 -12.38
N GLY A 254 -0.06 -0.04 -13.47
CA GLY A 254 0.42 0.41 -14.78
C GLY A 254 0.83 1.88 -14.80
N ALA A 255 0.34 2.65 -13.82
CA ALA A 255 0.75 4.02 -13.57
C ALA A 255 2.21 4.16 -13.10
N ASN A 256 2.80 3.09 -12.57
CA ASN A 256 4.20 3.05 -12.13
C ASN A 256 5.13 2.59 -13.26
N THR A 257 6.39 2.98 -13.20
CA THR A 257 7.47 2.30 -13.93
C THR A 257 7.97 1.15 -13.05
N ASN A 258 7.55 -0.09 -13.36
CA ASN A 258 7.92 -1.28 -12.61
C ASN A 258 9.16 -1.91 -13.23
N LEU A 259 10.29 -1.92 -12.54
CA LEU A 259 11.53 -2.58 -12.97
C LEU A 259 11.52 -4.02 -12.47
N VAL A 260 11.46 -4.97 -13.40
CA VAL A 260 11.27 -6.39 -13.11
C VAL A 260 12.45 -7.20 -13.63
N GLY A 261 13.15 -7.90 -12.74
CA GLY A 261 14.13 -8.93 -13.12
C GLY A 261 13.40 -10.24 -13.42
N ARG A 262 13.65 -10.86 -14.58
CA ARG A 262 12.93 -12.05 -15.06
C ARG A 262 13.89 -13.24 -15.29
N PRO A 263 14.55 -13.78 -14.25
CA PRO A 263 15.24 -15.06 -14.37
C PRO A 263 14.24 -16.21 -14.54
N PRO A 264 14.68 -17.42 -14.92
CA PRO A 264 13.80 -18.59 -15.13
C PRO A 264 12.93 -18.95 -13.90
N CYS A 265 13.35 -18.61 -12.69
CA CYS A 265 12.59 -18.84 -11.45
C CYS A 265 11.50 -17.77 -11.18
N SER A 266 11.41 -16.71 -12.00
CA SER A 266 10.42 -15.63 -11.80
C SER A 266 9.10 -15.94 -12.53
N PRO A 267 7.93 -15.68 -11.87
CA PRO A 267 7.73 -15.24 -10.50
C PRO A 267 7.81 -16.42 -9.50
N CYS A 268 8.54 -16.23 -8.38
CA CYS A 268 8.82 -17.33 -7.44
C CYS A 268 7.91 -17.35 -6.20
N TYR A 269 7.29 -16.26 -5.82
CA TYR A 269 6.38 -16.09 -4.66
C TYR A 269 6.97 -16.50 -3.29
N PHE A 270 8.29 -16.66 -3.14
CA PHE A 270 8.92 -16.85 -1.84
C PHE A 270 8.86 -15.59 -0.97
N ARG A 271 8.89 -15.71 0.35
CA ARG A 271 8.87 -14.58 1.30
C ARG A 271 10.22 -14.28 1.93
N THR A 272 10.88 -15.30 2.45
CA THR A 272 12.03 -15.12 3.33
C THR A 272 13.30 -15.72 2.78
N HIS A 273 13.20 -16.77 1.99
CA HIS A 273 14.35 -17.49 1.43
C HIS A 273 14.33 -17.47 -0.10
N CYS A 274 15.48 -17.10 -0.68
CA CYS A 274 15.70 -17.19 -2.11
C CYS A 274 16.81 -18.21 -2.40
N PRO A 275 16.51 -19.36 -3.04
CA PRO A 275 17.53 -20.36 -3.38
C PRO A 275 18.45 -19.93 -4.54
N HIS A 276 18.24 -18.76 -5.11
CA HIS A 276 18.95 -18.20 -6.27
C HIS A 276 19.60 -16.85 -5.97
N ASP A 277 19.97 -16.57 -4.71
CA ASP A 277 20.73 -15.39 -4.26
C ASP A 277 20.20 -14.04 -4.79
N LEU A 278 18.89 -13.93 -4.91
CA LEU A 278 18.19 -12.71 -5.39
C LEU A 278 18.62 -12.26 -6.81
N VAL A 279 19.01 -13.19 -7.68
CA VAL A 279 19.43 -12.88 -9.06
C VAL A 279 18.47 -11.93 -9.80
N CYS A 280 17.17 -12.00 -9.52
CA CYS A 280 16.19 -11.09 -10.11
C CYS A 280 16.37 -9.64 -9.66
N MET A 281 16.87 -9.40 -8.44
CA MET A 281 17.21 -8.06 -7.94
C MET A 281 18.53 -7.60 -8.54
N ASP A 282 19.48 -8.49 -8.74
CA ASP A 282 20.78 -8.18 -9.34
C ASP A 282 20.68 -7.79 -10.82
N MET A 283 19.67 -8.31 -11.53
CA MET A 283 19.36 -7.93 -12.93
C MET A 283 18.92 -6.46 -13.08
N ILE A 284 18.57 -5.76 -11.99
CA ILE A 284 18.17 -4.36 -12.01
C ILE A 284 19.35 -3.53 -11.52
N GLY A 285 20.00 -2.80 -12.44
CA GLY A 285 21.12 -1.92 -12.11
C GLY A 285 20.67 -0.56 -11.56
N GLU A 286 21.55 0.14 -10.85
CA GLU A 286 21.30 1.52 -10.41
C GLU A 286 21.08 2.46 -11.61
N ALA A 287 21.76 2.23 -12.73
CA ALA A 287 21.59 3.01 -13.95
C ALA A 287 20.18 2.89 -14.53
N ASP A 288 19.57 1.70 -14.45
CA ASP A 288 18.19 1.47 -14.90
C ASP A 288 17.20 2.28 -14.06
N VAL A 289 17.41 2.30 -12.73
CA VAL A 289 16.57 3.05 -11.80
C VAL A 289 16.70 4.55 -12.01
N VAL A 290 17.93 5.06 -12.18
CA VAL A 290 18.21 6.49 -12.44
C VAL A 290 17.61 6.92 -13.77
N THR A 291 17.78 6.12 -14.83
CA THR A 291 17.20 6.40 -16.15
C THR A 291 15.66 6.46 -16.06
N ALA A 292 15.04 5.46 -15.47
CA ALA A 292 13.59 5.43 -15.27
C ALA A 292 13.08 6.61 -14.44
N ALA A 293 13.83 7.01 -13.40
CA ALA A 293 13.50 8.17 -12.58
C ALA A 293 13.55 9.48 -13.38
N ARG A 294 14.61 9.69 -14.17
CA ARG A 294 14.75 10.87 -15.04
C ARG A 294 13.65 10.94 -16.11
N ASP A 295 13.32 9.80 -16.75
CA ASP A 295 12.25 9.72 -17.74
C ASP A 295 10.88 10.08 -17.12
N ARG A 296 10.60 9.61 -15.89
CA ARG A 296 9.37 9.98 -15.18
C ARG A 296 9.33 11.45 -14.78
N LEU A 297 10.45 12.01 -14.38
CA LEU A 297 10.57 13.44 -14.04
C LEU A 297 10.40 14.35 -15.25
N MET A 298 10.86 13.94 -16.44
CA MET A 298 10.64 14.67 -17.69
C MET A 298 9.17 14.70 -18.11
N ARG A 299 8.40 13.64 -17.78
CA ARG A 299 6.96 13.55 -18.01
C ARG A 299 6.14 14.13 -16.84
N ALA A 300 6.76 14.93 -15.97
CA ALA A 300 6.06 15.55 -14.84
C ALA A 300 4.92 16.44 -15.35
N GLY A 301 3.70 16.21 -14.83
CA GLY A 301 2.49 16.90 -15.27
C GLY A 301 1.62 16.08 -16.23
N GLU A 302 2.10 14.98 -16.79
CA GLU A 302 1.24 14.06 -17.52
C GLU A 302 0.28 13.34 -16.54
N ARG A 303 -0.98 13.19 -16.99
CA ARG A 303 -1.97 12.45 -16.20
C ARG A 303 -1.57 10.99 -16.11
N LEU A 304 -1.50 10.46 -14.91
CA LEU A 304 -1.23 9.04 -14.69
C LEU A 304 -2.35 8.17 -15.28
N PRO A 305 -2.01 7.04 -15.93
CA PRO A 305 -3.02 6.13 -16.45
C PRO A 305 -3.90 5.57 -15.34
N VAL A 306 -5.13 5.27 -15.68
CA VAL A 306 -6.12 4.65 -14.78
C VAL A 306 -6.17 3.17 -15.08
N ASP A 307 -5.67 2.38 -14.13
CA ASP A 307 -5.77 0.93 -14.20
C ASP A 307 -7.21 0.50 -13.86
N THR A 308 -7.79 -0.37 -14.67
CA THR A 308 -9.16 -0.87 -14.46
C THR A 308 -9.24 -2.37 -14.65
N ASP A 309 -10.25 -2.99 -14.03
CA ASP A 309 -10.61 -4.40 -14.21
C ASP A 309 -12.13 -4.53 -14.30
N VAL A 310 -12.61 -5.67 -14.79
CA VAL A 310 -14.04 -5.99 -14.89
C VAL A 310 -14.35 -7.23 -14.08
N ILE A 311 -15.13 -7.08 -13.01
CA ILE A 311 -15.55 -8.17 -12.13
C ILE A 311 -16.88 -8.75 -12.62
N GLN A 312 -16.85 -10.00 -12.98
CA GLN A 312 -18.02 -10.78 -13.39
C GLN A 312 -18.94 -11.11 -12.22
#